data_d8e459765f5e6f7c48b4fbf4ec8202d5
#
_entry.id   d8e459765f5e6f7c48b4fbf4ec8202d5
#
_cell.length_a   1.000
_cell.length_b   1.000
_cell.length_c   1.000
_cell.angle_alpha   90.00
_cell.angle_beta   90.00
_cell.angle_gamma   90.00
#
_symmetry.space_group_name_H-M   'P 1'
#
loop_
_entity.id
_entity.type
_entity.pdbx_description
1 polymer ?
#
loop_
_entity_poly.entity_id
_entity_poly.type
_entity_poly.pdbx_seq_one_letter_code
_entity_poly.pdbx_strand_id
1 'polypeptide(L)'
;MKIHRLIIAVLISTVLASAAACSSPGTAEPQTSAAEPQTSAYAASQETAVTDGPSAEDVPSDDLPPDDLSSDELSPDDLSSDELSQYALSYEVKLLLDSQKVLGDDHLLKEEWKQAFGITEDYLPIEVIYLDTPEKDFHREGWINRLRLKSGKKKAERTYKKRYPVAGADIAAACEAAKKDGFIIPYKSDNTEKTDEKEKNDNDELFEAGIDWGYEKMTLSLSCEDSAKLKGHDSLTSITGDEAKAFLLETMPDIEANWNQSQWGIAAMERAEAAGPVRFMRAKGKLEGWEITVEICSLVEKNKGEESYIVELSFDADDYSAAADGKAQLMEYLDQKEILLHEDSLKTSKILDAWF
;
A
#
# COMPACT_ATOMS: atom_id res chain seq x y z
N MET A 1 9.82 6.21 39.80
CA MET A 1 10.23 7.63 39.75
C MET A 1 9.65 8.21 38.47
N LYS A 2 8.70 9.13 38.57
CA LYS A 2 8.03 9.71 37.38
C LYS A 2 8.93 10.79 36.80
N ILE A 3 9.45 10.59 35.59
CA ILE A 3 10.19 11.61 34.87
C ILE A 3 9.23 12.27 33.88
N HIS A 4 9.09 13.59 34.04
CA HIS A 4 8.22 14.46 33.24
C HIS A 4 8.83 14.64 31.85
N ARG A 5 8.06 14.34 30.82
CA ARG A 5 8.37 14.74 29.45
C ARG A 5 8.20 16.25 29.31
N LEU A 6 9.27 16.89 28.91
CA LEU A 6 9.31 18.33 28.61
C LEU A 6 8.75 18.53 27.19
N ILE A 7 7.54 19.06 27.12
CA ILE A 7 6.92 19.45 25.84
C ILE A 7 7.50 20.81 25.48
N ILE A 8 8.29 20.87 24.42
CA ILE A 8 8.72 22.13 23.80
C ILE A 8 7.55 22.63 22.94
N ALA A 9 6.78 23.55 23.49
CA ALA A 9 5.78 24.31 22.75
C ALA A 9 6.49 25.44 21.98
N VAL A 10 6.56 25.33 20.66
CA VAL A 10 6.97 26.43 19.79
C VAL A 10 5.77 27.38 19.66
N LEU A 11 5.88 28.52 20.32
CA LEU A 11 4.97 29.65 20.18
C LEU A 11 5.20 30.34 18.85
N ILE A 12 4.30 30.17 17.89
CA ILE A 12 4.24 31.02 16.70
C ILE A 12 3.49 32.29 17.10
N SER A 13 4.21 33.38 17.20
CA SER A 13 3.69 34.72 17.43
C SER A 13 3.06 35.25 16.14
N THR A 14 1.74 35.37 16.12
CA THR A 14 1.00 36.13 15.10
C THR A 14 1.18 37.60 15.33
N VAL A 15 1.81 38.30 14.39
CA VAL A 15 1.80 39.77 14.32
C VAL A 15 0.54 40.22 13.57
N LEU A 16 -0.40 40.80 14.30
CA LEU A 16 -1.52 41.58 13.74
C LEU A 16 -0.98 42.94 13.32
N ALA A 17 -1.05 43.26 12.04
CA ALA A 17 -0.93 44.63 11.55
C ALA A 17 -2.30 45.11 11.11
N SER A 18 -2.88 46.01 11.89
CA SER A 18 -4.04 46.82 11.55
C SER A 18 -3.62 47.95 10.60
N ALA A 19 -4.34 48.13 9.49
CA ALA A 19 -4.36 49.40 8.80
C ALA A 19 -5.75 49.64 8.24
N ALA A 20 -6.27 50.80 8.62
CA ALA A 20 -7.61 51.29 8.40
C ALA A 20 -7.84 51.86 6.99
N ALA A 21 -9.12 51.95 6.69
CA ALA A 21 -9.83 52.45 5.53
C ALA A 21 -9.38 53.80 4.93
N CYS A 22 -9.61 53.94 3.59
CA CYS A 22 -10.42 55.07 3.04
C CYS A 22 -10.68 54.93 1.53
N SER A 23 -11.99 54.96 1.20
CA SER A 23 -12.64 55.67 0.08
C SER A 23 -12.39 55.31 -1.38
N SER A 24 -13.46 54.88 -2.05
CA SER A 24 -13.75 54.86 -3.51
C SER A 24 -14.04 56.33 -4.01
N PRO A 25 -14.38 56.62 -5.32
CA PRO A 25 -14.52 55.78 -6.51
C PRO A 25 -13.90 56.41 -7.81
N GLY A 26 -13.81 55.60 -8.88
CA GLY A 26 -13.46 56.12 -10.21
C GLY A 26 -13.66 55.07 -11.30
N THR A 27 -14.73 55.23 -12.02
CA THR A 27 -15.14 54.54 -13.25
C THR A 27 -14.21 54.79 -14.41
N ALA A 28 -13.84 53.74 -15.16
CA ALA A 28 -13.61 53.77 -16.64
C ALA A 28 -13.46 52.37 -17.18
N GLU A 29 -14.39 51.97 -18.04
CA GLU A 29 -14.29 50.90 -19.04
C GLU A 29 -13.72 51.48 -20.34
N PRO A 30 -13.57 50.66 -21.43
CA PRO A 30 -12.58 49.57 -21.68
C PRO A 30 -11.73 49.88 -22.91
N GLN A 31 -10.62 49.22 -23.09
CA GLN A 31 -10.01 49.10 -24.41
C GLN A 31 -9.53 47.65 -24.68
N THR A 32 -10.18 47.08 -25.68
CA THR A 32 -9.84 45.88 -26.42
C THR A 32 -8.52 46.03 -27.16
N SER A 33 -7.62 45.06 -27.03
CA SER A 33 -6.61 44.77 -28.06
C SER A 33 -6.37 43.27 -28.15
N ALA A 34 -6.82 42.72 -29.24
CA ALA A 34 -6.54 41.36 -29.68
C ALA A 34 -5.09 41.26 -30.16
N ALA A 35 -4.42 40.17 -29.78
CA ALA A 35 -3.23 39.70 -30.46
C ALA A 35 -3.35 38.17 -30.64
N GLU A 36 -3.41 37.78 -31.89
CA GLU A 36 -3.48 36.39 -32.37
C GLU A 36 -2.18 35.62 -32.13
N PRO A 37 -2.24 34.27 -32.18
CA PRO A 37 -1.07 33.42 -31.89
C PRO A 37 -0.25 33.18 -33.15
N GLN A 38 1.07 33.26 -33.03
CA GLN A 38 1.98 32.80 -34.07
C GLN A 38 2.24 31.31 -33.93
N THR A 39 1.75 30.58 -34.93
CA THR A 39 2.15 29.21 -35.26
C THR A 39 3.54 29.21 -35.86
N SER A 40 4.47 28.40 -35.27
CA SER A 40 5.69 28.02 -35.96
C SER A 40 5.68 26.52 -36.18
N ALA A 41 5.44 26.19 -37.46
CA ALA A 41 5.63 24.86 -38.00
C ALA A 41 7.12 24.61 -38.20
N TYR A 42 7.60 23.44 -37.82
CA TYR A 42 8.85 22.91 -38.33
C TYR A 42 8.59 21.61 -39.06
N ALA A 43 8.95 21.65 -40.32
CA ALA A 43 8.65 20.68 -41.35
C ALA A 43 9.50 19.41 -41.24
N ALA A 44 8.88 18.34 -41.70
CA ALA A 44 9.48 17.06 -42.03
C ALA A 44 10.52 17.18 -43.14
N SER A 45 11.57 16.36 -43.09
CA SER A 45 12.37 16.03 -44.24
C SER A 45 12.61 14.53 -44.30
N GLN A 46 12.27 14.04 -45.48
CA GLN A 46 12.23 12.66 -45.95
C GLN A 46 13.65 12.06 -46.18
N GLU A 47 13.65 10.72 -46.06
CA GLU A 47 14.23 9.68 -46.93
C GLU A 47 15.36 10.01 -47.90
N THR A 48 16.38 9.17 -47.88
CA THR A 48 17.01 8.37 -48.99
C THR A 48 18.29 7.76 -48.41
N ALA A 49 18.84 6.63 -48.75
CA ALA A 49 18.64 5.59 -49.75
C ALA A 49 19.58 4.41 -49.38
N VAL A 50 19.20 3.28 -49.82
CA VAL A 50 19.89 1.98 -49.90
C VAL A 50 21.29 2.10 -50.54
N THR A 51 22.31 1.39 -49.98
CA THR A 51 23.37 0.81 -50.82
C THR A 51 23.82 -0.54 -50.23
N ASP A 52 23.96 -1.45 -51.18
CA ASP A 52 24.32 -2.86 -51.13
C ASP A 52 25.65 -3.18 -50.44
N GLY A 53 25.75 -4.45 -50.06
CA GLY A 53 26.75 -5.18 -49.32
C GLY A 53 28.20 -5.21 -49.83
N PRO A 54 29.02 -6.04 -49.24
CA PRO A 54 29.26 -7.36 -49.84
C PRO A 54 29.34 -8.56 -48.87
N SER A 55 29.01 -9.64 -49.43
CA SER A 55 29.34 -11.07 -49.38
C SER A 55 30.35 -11.59 -48.36
N ALA A 56 29.97 -12.74 -47.86
CA ALA A 56 30.67 -13.67 -46.99
C ALA A 56 32.10 -14.00 -47.42
N GLU A 57 33.00 -14.12 -46.44
CA GLU A 57 34.17 -15.02 -46.55
C GLU A 57 34.35 -15.78 -45.25
N ASP A 58 34.68 -17.04 -45.41
CA ASP A 58 34.86 -18.10 -44.45
C ASP A 58 35.89 -17.81 -43.37
N VAL A 59 35.54 -18.12 -42.11
CA VAL A 59 36.52 -18.33 -41.03
C VAL A 59 36.20 -19.66 -40.35
N PRO A 60 37.20 -20.55 -40.10
CA PRO A 60 36.99 -21.94 -39.71
C PRO A 60 36.53 -22.07 -38.27
N SER A 61 35.68 -23.05 -38.08
CA SER A 61 35.23 -23.58 -36.79
C SER A 61 36.41 -24.18 -36.01
N ASP A 62 36.77 -23.54 -34.89
CA ASP A 62 37.57 -24.20 -33.87
C ASP A 62 36.66 -24.59 -32.67
N ASP A 63 36.84 -25.85 -32.31
CA ASP A 63 36.16 -26.59 -31.27
C ASP A 63 36.25 -25.89 -29.91
N LEU A 64 35.08 -25.43 -29.38
CA LEU A 64 34.89 -25.21 -27.99
C LEU A 64 34.05 -26.35 -27.42
N PRO A 65 34.41 -26.90 -26.24
CA PRO A 65 33.64 -27.93 -25.60
C PRO A 65 32.25 -27.43 -25.23
N PRO A 66 31.23 -28.29 -25.19
CA PRO A 66 29.91 -27.88 -24.78
C PRO A 66 29.96 -27.47 -23.30
N ASP A 67 29.73 -26.18 -23.05
CA ASP A 67 29.40 -25.68 -21.72
C ASP A 67 28.08 -26.31 -21.30
N ASP A 68 28.23 -27.27 -20.41
CA ASP A 68 27.15 -27.89 -19.65
C ASP A 68 26.61 -26.84 -18.64
N LEU A 69 25.88 -25.86 -19.16
CA LEU A 69 25.05 -24.99 -18.36
C LEU A 69 23.77 -25.78 -18.07
N SER A 70 23.83 -26.66 -17.08
CA SER A 70 22.65 -27.12 -16.40
C SER A 70 22.00 -25.88 -15.80
N SER A 71 20.94 -25.39 -16.44
CA SER A 71 19.98 -24.51 -15.82
C SER A 71 19.26 -25.28 -14.72
N ASP A 72 19.86 -25.38 -13.55
CA ASP A 72 19.14 -25.67 -12.33
C ASP A 72 18.20 -24.49 -12.07
N GLU A 73 17.06 -24.47 -12.75
CA GLU A 73 15.89 -23.76 -12.28
C GLU A 73 15.51 -24.43 -10.97
N LEU A 74 15.90 -23.79 -9.86
CA LEU A 74 15.47 -24.16 -8.52
C LEU A 74 13.93 -24.14 -8.53
N SER A 75 13.35 -25.31 -8.40
CA SER A 75 11.93 -25.48 -8.20
C SER A 75 11.52 -24.72 -6.93
N PRO A 76 10.34 -24.07 -6.90
CA PRO A 76 9.82 -23.41 -5.68
C PRO A 76 9.78 -24.31 -4.45
N ASP A 77 9.87 -25.64 -4.64
CA ASP A 77 9.86 -26.65 -3.59
C ASP A 77 11.24 -26.89 -2.92
N ASP A 78 12.33 -26.26 -3.42
CA ASP A 78 13.70 -26.49 -2.93
C ASP A 78 14.16 -25.49 -1.85
N LEU A 79 13.37 -24.46 -1.52
CA LEU A 79 13.66 -23.63 -0.35
C LEU A 79 13.32 -24.44 0.90
N SER A 80 14.34 -24.82 1.65
CA SER A 80 14.15 -25.62 2.85
C SER A 80 13.18 -24.88 3.80
N SER A 81 12.10 -25.54 4.17
CA SER A 81 11.13 -25.04 5.17
C SER A 81 11.80 -24.56 6.46
N ASP A 82 13.04 -24.97 6.70
CA ASP A 82 13.85 -24.62 7.85
C ASP A 82 14.38 -23.17 7.79
N GLU A 83 14.69 -22.63 6.61
CA GLU A 83 15.14 -21.23 6.48
C GLU A 83 13.99 -20.24 6.63
N LEU A 84 12.79 -20.61 6.16
CA LEU A 84 11.58 -19.79 6.33
C LEU A 84 11.08 -19.84 7.77
N SER A 85 11.34 -20.94 8.49
CA SER A 85 10.88 -21.14 9.87
C SER A 85 11.60 -20.26 10.91
N GLN A 86 12.75 -19.68 10.55
CA GLN A 86 13.55 -18.89 11.52
C GLN A 86 12.93 -17.54 11.88
N TYR A 87 12.12 -16.93 11.01
CA TYR A 87 11.48 -15.63 11.29
C TYR A 87 10.08 -15.77 11.88
N ALA A 88 9.73 -14.88 12.80
CA ALA A 88 8.38 -14.78 13.35
C ALA A 88 7.52 -13.92 12.42
N LEU A 89 7.05 -14.51 11.31
CA LEU A 89 6.21 -13.86 10.32
C LEU A 89 4.76 -14.33 10.45
N SER A 90 3.81 -13.42 10.30
CA SER A 90 2.41 -13.74 10.03
C SER A 90 2.18 -13.82 8.52
N TYR A 91 1.14 -14.54 8.10
CA TYR A 91 0.77 -14.67 6.70
C TYR A 91 -0.67 -14.23 6.52
N GLU A 92 -0.91 -13.30 5.61
CA GLU A 92 -2.25 -12.88 5.19
C GLU A 92 -2.42 -13.18 3.71
N VAL A 93 -3.26 -14.17 3.38
CA VAL A 93 -3.62 -14.49 2.00
C VAL A 93 -4.76 -13.60 1.56
N LYS A 94 -4.66 -12.99 0.36
CA LYS A 94 -5.60 -12.03 -0.20
C LYS A 94 -5.97 -12.42 -1.62
N LEU A 95 -7.24 -12.71 -1.85
CA LEU A 95 -7.78 -13.10 -3.14
C LEU A 95 -8.84 -12.10 -3.59
N LEU A 96 -8.82 -11.71 -4.85
CA LEU A 96 -9.82 -10.81 -5.42
C LEU A 96 -10.99 -11.61 -5.99
N LEU A 97 -12.20 -11.11 -5.75
CA LEU A 97 -13.42 -11.67 -6.27
C LEU A 97 -14.03 -10.78 -7.37
N ASP A 98 -14.65 -11.41 -8.36
CA ASP A 98 -15.39 -10.71 -9.41
C ASP A 98 -16.60 -9.97 -8.81
N SER A 99 -16.46 -8.65 -8.66
CA SER A 99 -17.49 -7.80 -8.06
C SER A 99 -18.82 -7.88 -8.78
N GLN A 100 -18.85 -8.07 -10.10
CA GLN A 100 -20.08 -8.17 -10.89
C GLN A 100 -20.86 -9.46 -10.58
N LYS A 101 -20.13 -10.52 -10.23
CA LYS A 101 -20.73 -11.81 -9.89
C LYS A 101 -21.19 -11.88 -8.43
N VAL A 102 -20.40 -11.28 -7.51
CA VAL A 102 -20.64 -11.46 -6.08
C VAL A 102 -21.48 -10.37 -5.43
N LEU A 103 -21.54 -9.13 -6.00
CA LEU A 103 -22.31 -8.04 -5.44
C LEU A 103 -23.73 -7.96 -6.00
N GLY A 104 -24.66 -7.58 -5.14
CA GLY A 104 -26.04 -7.23 -5.50
C GLY A 104 -26.19 -5.75 -5.88
N ASP A 105 -27.41 -5.32 -6.13
CA ASP A 105 -27.76 -3.93 -6.48
C ASP A 105 -27.48 -2.93 -5.34
N ASP A 106 -27.40 -3.43 -4.11
CA ASP A 106 -27.02 -2.65 -2.91
C ASP A 106 -25.50 -2.54 -2.71
N HIS A 107 -24.71 -3.09 -3.66
CA HIS A 107 -23.25 -3.14 -3.62
C HIS A 107 -22.66 -3.91 -2.42
N LEU A 108 -23.46 -4.77 -1.79
CA LEU A 108 -23.05 -5.74 -0.81
C LEU A 108 -23.06 -7.15 -1.41
N LEU A 109 -22.48 -8.14 -0.72
CA LEU A 109 -22.53 -9.52 -1.20
C LEU A 109 -24.00 -9.97 -1.33
N LYS A 110 -24.32 -10.63 -2.45
CA LYS A 110 -25.58 -11.32 -2.63
C LYS A 110 -25.78 -12.33 -1.49
N GLU A 111 -27.02 -12.58 -1.13
CA GLU A 111 -27.35 -13.46 0.00
C GLU A 111 -26.76 -14.88 -0.16
N GLU A 112 -26.69 -15.38 -1.39
CA GLU A 112 -26.04 -16.68 -1.69
C GLU A 112 -24.57 -16.72 -1.28
N TRP A 113 -23.82 -15.61 -1.49
CA TRP A 113 -22.40 -15.53 -1.13
C TRP A 113 -22.21 -15.27 0.37
N LYS A 114 -23.09 -14.49 1.01
CA LYS A 114 -23.09 -14.36 2.47
C LYS A 114 -23.25 -15.72 3.14
N GLN A 115 -24.19 -16.53 2.66
CA GLN A 115 -24.42 -17.89 3.17
C GLN A 115 -23.23 -18.81 2.88
N ALA A 116 -22.71 -18.81 1.64
CA ALA A 116 -21.58 -19.63 1.24
C ALA A 116 -20.31 -19.31 2.04
N PHE A 117 -20.08 -18.04 2.36
CA PHE A 117 -18.95 -17.57 3.15
C PHE A 117 -19.20 -17.58 4.67
N GLY A 118 -20.34 -18.11 5.11
CA GLY A 118 -20.69 -18.21 6.52
C GLY A 118 -20.74 -16.85 7.24
N ILE A 119 -21.07 -15.78 6.52
CA ILE A 119 -21.20 -14.43 7.07
C ILE A 119 -22.56 -14.29 7.75
N THR A 120 -22.57 -14.09 9.06
CA THR A 120 -23.79 -13.98 9.89
C THR A 120 -23.95 -12.63 10.55
N GLU A 121 -22.87 -11.85 10.63
CA GLU A 121 -22.85 -10.53 11.25
C GLU A 121 -23.08 -9.41 10.22
N ASP A 122 -23.49 -8.25 10.72
CA ASP A 122 -23.58 -7.05 9.92
C ASP A 122 -22.18 -6.55 9.47
N TYR A 123 -22.16 -5.88 8.32
CA TYR A 123 -20.94 -5.26 7.85
C TYR A 123 -20.47 -4.16 8.79
N LEU A 124 -19.16 -4.15 9.04
CA LEU A 124 -18.47 -3.06 9.72
C LEU A 124 -18.03 -2.01 8.68
N PRO A 125 -18.63 -0.82 8.66
CA PRO A 125 -18.13 0.27 7.83
C PRO A 125 -16.79 0.78 8.35
N ILE A 126 -15.85 1.02 7.43
CA ILE A 126 -14.52 1.56 7.72
C ILE A 126 -14.24 2.68 6.74
N GLU A 127 -13.78 3.82 7.24
CA GLU A 127 -13.30 4.92 6.44
C GLU A 127 -11.77 4.91 6.43
N VAL A 128 -11.18 5.13 5.26
CA VAL A 128 -9.73 5.11 5.08
C VAL A 128 -9.29 6.30 4.25
N ILE A 129 -8.25 7.00 4.71
CA ILE A 129 -7.51 8.01 3.96
C ILE A 129 -6.08 7.50 3.76
N TYR A 130 -5.59 7.54 2.53
CA TYR A 130 -4.19 7.38 2.21
C TYR A 130 -3.56 8.74 1.99
N LEU A 131 -2.28 8.89 2.33
CA LEU A 131 -1.53 10.10 2.11
C LEU A 131 -0.29 9.79 1.29
N ASP A 132 -0.19 10.43 0.14
CA ASP A 132 0.96 10.37 -0.74
C ASP A 132 1.10 11.67 -1.53
N THR A 133 2.25 11.91 -2.12
CA THR A 133 2.40 13.02 -3.07
C THR A 133 1.66 12.71 -4.37
N PRO A 134 1.29 13.70 -5.20
CA PRO A 134 0.74 13.44 -6.54
C PRO A 134 1.63 12.56 -7.40
N GLU A 135 2.95 12.62 -7.19
CA GLU A 135 3.96 11.78 -7.84
C GLU A 135 4.06 10.38 -7.22
N LYS A 136 3.33 10.10 -6.14
CA LYS A 136 3.34 8.84 -5.39
C LYS A 136 4.72 8.50 -4.81
N ASP A 137 5.38 9.49 -4.20
CA ASP A 137 6.74 9.34 -3.67
C ASP A 137 6.84 8.24 -2.62
N PHE A 138 5.90 8.18 -1.67
CA PHE A 138 5.85 7.12 -0.67
C PHE A 138 5.61 5.75 -1.31
N HIS A 139 4.62 5.65 -2.21
CA HIS A 139 4.25 4.40 -2.87
C HIS A 139 5.39 3.85 -3.73
N ARG A 140 6.11 4.70 -4.47
CA ARG A 140 7.28 4.30 -5.27
C ARG A 140 8.40 3.72 -4.41
N GLU A 141 8.57 4.23 -3.21
CA GLU A 141 9.52 3.72 -2.23
C GLU A 141 8.97 2.53 -1.43
N GLY A 142 7.78 2.03 -1.76
CA GLY A 142 7.13 0.93 -1.06
C GLY A 142 6.52 1.31 0.29
N TRP A 143 6.42 2.60 0.62
CA TRP A 143 5.74 3.07 1.81
C TRP A 143 4.25 3.28 1.61
N ILE A 144 3.47 3.10 2.65
CA ILE A 144 2.02 3.36 2.71
C ILE A 144 1.73 4.09 4.01
N ASN A 145 1.18 5.29 3.87
CA ASN A 145 0.70 6.13 4.97
C ASN A 145 -0.83 6.13 4.97
N ARG A 146 -1.42 5.67 6.07
CA ARG A 146 -2.86 5.46 6.12
C ARG A 146 -3.47 5.87 7.46
N LEU A 147 -4.63 6.54 7.38
CA LEU A 147 -5.57 6.70 8.49
C LEU A 147 -6.76 5.78 8.28
N ARG A 148 -7.20 5.10 9.34
CA ARG A 148 -8.35 4.20 9.31
C ARG A 148 -9.24 4.47 10.51
N LEU A 149 -10.54 4.68 10.27
CA LEU A 149 -11.55 4.81 11.32
C LEU A 149 -12.64 3.76 11.12
N LYS A 150 -12.76 2.87 12.09
CA LYS A 150 -13.84 1.86 12.14
C LYS A 150 -15.09 2.50 12.73
N SER A 151 -16.26 2.26 12.14
CA SER A 151 -17.54 2.77 12.63
C SER A 151 -17.74 2.46 14.11
N GLY A 152 -18.26 3.42 14.86
CA GLY A 152 -18.45 3.32 16.30
C GLY A 152 -17.17 3.46 17.15
N LYS A 153 -15.99 3.58 16.54
CA LYS A 153 -14.74 3.87 17.27
C LYS A 153 -14.47 5.37 17.31
N LYS A 154 -13.80 5.81 18.39
CA LYS A 154 -13.43 7.21 18.63
C LYS A 154 -11.95 7.50 18.35
N LYS A 155 -11.19 6.47 18.04
CA LYS A 155 -9.77 6.56 17.72
C LYS A 155 -9.58 6.13 16.28
N ALA A 156 -8.89 6.94 15.50
CA ALA A 156 -8.37 6.54 14.20
C ALA A 156 -7.04 5.82 14.38
N GLU A 157 -6.83 4.80 13.58
CA GLU A 157 -5.58 4.06 13.49
C GLU A 157 -4.69 4.76 12.47
N ARG A 158 -3.44 5.01 12.84
CA ARG A 158 -2.35 5.46 11.97
C ARG A 158 -1.54 4.24 11.59
N THR A 159 -1.28 4.05 10.31
CA THR A 159 -0.48 2.92 9.82
C THR A 159 0.64 3.46 8.94
N TYR A 160 1.86 3.05 9.25
CA TYR A 160 3.06 3.23 8.44
C TYR A 160 3.51 1.84 8.03
N LYS A 161 3.44 1.55 6.74
CA LYS A 161 3.76 0.21 6.23
C LYS A 161 4.81 0.30 5.14
N LYS A 162 5.90 -0.46 5.30
CA LYS A 162 6.92 -0.63 4.27
C LYS A 162 6.77 -2.01 3.63
N ARG A 163 6.90 -2.06 2.31
CA ARG A 163 6.76 -3.28 1.51
C ARG A 163 8.03 -3.61 0.74
N TYR A 164 8.37 -4.89 0.73
CA TYR A 164 9.44 -5.48 -0.06
C TYR A 164 8.86 -6.60 -0.93
N PRO A 165 9.07 -6.59 -2.25
CA PRO A 165 8.63 -7.69 -3.10
C PRO A 165 9.41 -8.95 -2.75
N VAL A 166 8.72 -10.08 -2.72
CA VAL A 166 9.33 -11.41 -2.55
C VAL A 166 9.45 -12.04 -3.93
N ALA A 167 10.65 -12.00 -4.51
CA ALA A 167 10.90 -12.57 -5.82
C ALA A 167 11.13 -14.09 -5.70
N GLY A 168 10.51 -14.88 -6.59
CA GLY A 168 10.73 -16.32 -6.61
C GLY A 168 10.41 -17.05 -5.30
N ALA A 169 9.46 -16.50 -4.51
CA ALA A 169 9.14 -16.98 -3.16
C ALA A 169 10.30 -16.90 -2.12
N ASP A 170 11.40 -16.22 -2.44
CA ASP A 170 12.54 -16.05 -1.53
C ASP A 170 12.25 -14.99 -0.44
N ILE A 171 11.54 -15.44 0.61
CA ILE A 171 11.20 -14.61 1.77
C ILE A 171 12.47 -14.21 2.53
N ALA A 172 13.48 -15.09 2.58
CA ALA A 172 14.73 -14.81 3.30
C ALA A 172 15.47 -13.63 2.67
N ALA A 173 15.58 -13.57 1.34
CA ALA A 173 16.18 -12.42 0.65
C ALA A 173 15.42 -11.11 0.91
N ALA A 174 14.08 -11.15 0.95
CA ALA A 174 13.27 -9.97 1.29
C ALA A 174 13.52 -9.52 2.75
N CYS A 175 13.63 -10.45 3.68
CA CYS A 175 13.99 -10.15 5.08
C CYS A 175 15.38 -9.53 5.20
N GLU A 176 16.36 -10.06 4.47
CA GLU A 176 17.73 -9.50 4.47
C GLU A 176 17.78 -8.11 3.84
N ALA A 177 17.00 -7.87 2.78
CA ALA A 177 16.86 -6.52 2.22
C ALA A 177 16.29 -5.53 3.25
N ALA A 178 15.23 -5.90 3.95
CA ALA A 178 14.65 -5.07 5.00
C ALA A 178 15.61 -4.81 6.16
N LYS A 179 16.36 -5.82 6.60
CA LYS A 179 17.40 -5.65 7.63
C LYS A 179 18.52 -4.71 7.19
N LYS A 180 18.92 -4.78 5.93
CA LYS A 180 19.92 -3.88 5.37
C LYS A 180 19.46 -2.43 5.39
N ASP A 181 18.17 -2.19 5.23
CA ASP A 181 17.55 -0.88 5.33
C ASP A 181 17.31 -0.42 6.79
N GLY A 182 17.66 -1.24 7.77
CA GLY A 182 17.60 -0.90 9.20
C GLY A 182 16.39 -1.45 9.95
N PHE A 183 15.54 -2.27 9.33
CA PHE A 183 14.43 -2.90 10.03
C PHE A 183 14.87 -4.08 10.90
N ILE A 184 14.19 -4.27 12.02
CA ILE A 184 14.36 -5.42 12.89
C ILE A 184 13.25 -6.41 12.61
N ILE A 185 13.62 -7.60 12.09
CA ILE A 185 12.67 -8.68 11.84
C ILE A 185 12.86 -9.73 12.93
N PRO A 186 11.83 -10.01 13.74
CA PRO A 186 11.97 -10.93 14.87
C PRO A 186 12.20 -12.37 14.37
N TYR A 187 13.08 -13.09 15.08
CA TYR A 187 13.27 -14.52 14.90
C TYR A 187 12.28 -15.31 15.78
N LYS A 188 11.84 -16.47 15.30
CA LYS A 188 11.16 -17.44 16.18
C LYS A 188 12.19 -17.92 17.22
N SER A 189 11.90 -17.66 18.48
CA SER A 189 12.73 -18.17 19.58
C SER A 189 12.37 -19.62 19.85
N ASP A 190 13.33 -20.54 19.72
CA ASP A 190 13.16 -21.95 20.07
C ASP A 190 13.03 -22.20 21.58
N ASN A 191 13.22 -21.19 22.40
CA ASN A 191 13.17 -21.30 23.84
C ASN A 191 12.02 -20.47 24.43
N THR A 192 11.14 -21.16 25.14
CA THR A 192 10.17 -20.65 26.09
C THR A 192 10.80 -19.93 27.31
N GLU A 193 12.09 -19.65 27.30
CA GLU A 193 12.69 -18.76 28.27
C GLU A 193 12.29 -17.34 27.88
N LYS A 194 11.41 -16.77 28.72
CA LYS A 194 11.16 -15.32 28.75
C LYS A 194 12.54 -14.65 28.73
N THR A 195 12.94 -14.19 27.55
CA THR A 195 14.07 -13.28 27.49
C THR A 195 13.67 -12.10 28.37
N ASP A 196 14.41 -11.98 29.46
CA ASP A 196 14.35 -10.82 30.35
C ASP A 196 14.21 -9.58 29.49
N GLU A 197 13.32 -8.69 29.91
CA GLU A 197 13.06 -7.39 29.28
C GLU A 197 14.42 -6.77 28.89
N LYS A 198 14.89 -7.05 27.65
CA LYS A 198 15.98 -6.28 27.09
C LYS A 198 15.50 -4.84 27.13
N GLU A 199 16.29 -4.01 27.76
CA GLU A 199 16.13 -2.57 27.78
C GLU A 199 15.66 -2.13 26.38
N LYS A 200 14.35 -1.85 26.27
CA LYS A 200 13.81 -1.18 25.10
C LYS A 200 14.53 0.15 25.04
N ASN A 201 15.44 0.28 24.09
CA ASN A 201 15.88 1.60 23.68
C ASN A 201 14.62 2.34 23.26
N ASP A 202 14.41 3.54 23.81
CA ASP A 202 13.21 4.37 23.55
C ASP A 202 13.00 4.73 22.05
N ASN A 203 13.88 4.24 21.16
CA ASN A 203 13.88 4.43 19.72
C ASN A 203 13.59 3.16 18.90
N ASP A 204 13.38 1.99 19.53
CA ASP A 204 13.02 0.78 18.80
C ASP A 204 11.52 0.82 18.46
N GLU A 205 11.18 1.47 17.38
CA GLU A 205 9.86 1.41 16.77
C GLU A 205 9.62 -0.04 16.32
N LEU A 206 8.69 -0.71 16.97
CA LEU A 206 8.39 -2.11 16.70
C LEU A 206 7.53 -2.20 15.44
N PHE A 207 8.14 -2.60 14.33
CA PHE A 207 7.42 -3.00 13.13
C PHE A 207 7.02 -4.48 13.24
N GLU A 208 5.75 -4.76 13.03
CA GLU A 208 5.26 -6.12 12.86
C GLU A 208 5.55 -6.58 11.44
N ALA A 209 6.17 -7.78 11.32
CA ALA A 209 6.54 -8.36 10.04
C ALA A 209 5.52 -9.43 9.62
N GLY A 210 5.07 -9.37 8.38
CA GLY A 210 4.15 -10.35 7.82
C GLY A 210 4.29 -10.48 6.30
N ILE A 211 3.79 -11.57 5.76
CA ILE A 211 3.71 -11.82 4.32
C ILE A 211 2.29 -11.57 3.84
N ASP A 212 2.12 -10.57 2.98
CA ASP A 212 0.91 -10.40 2.18
C ASP A 212 1.03 -11.31 0.94
N TRP A 213 0.18 -12.33 0.82
CA TRP A 213 0.23 -13.30 -0.28
C TRP A 213 -1.01 -13.17 -1.17
N GLY A 214 -0.82 -12.62 -2.35
CA GLY A 214 -1.86 -12.47 -3.37
C GLY A 214 -2.08 -13.74 -4.22
N TYR A 215 -2.63 -13.56 -5.41
CA TYR A 215 -2.87 -14.65 -6.35
C TYR A 215 -1.53 -15.33 -6.76
N GLU A 216 -0.55 -14.55 -7.21
CA GLU A 216 0.79 -15.02 -7.59
C GLU A 216 1.89 -14.43 -6.72
N LYS A 217 1.74 -13.18 -6.27
CA LYS A 217 2.81 -12.41 -5.65
C LYS A 217 2.78 -12.46 -4.14
N MET A 218 3.95 -12.55 -3.57
CA MET A 218 4.18 -12.33 -2.15
C MET A 218 4.87 -10.99 -1.91
N THR A 219 4.59 -10.40 -0.77
CA THR A 219 5.22 -9.16 -0.33
C THR A 219 5.50 -9.23 1.16
N LEU A 220 6.75 -9.03 1.56
CA LEU A 220 7.08 -8.80 2.97
C LEU A 220 6.58 -7.40 3.34
N SER A 221 5.73 -7.33 4.33
CA SER A 221 5.14 -6.11 4.87
C SER A 221 5.61 -5.88 6.30
N LEU A 222 6.16 -4.71 6.54
CA LEU A 222 6.57 -4.24 7.86
C LEU A 222 5.63 -3.11 8.27
N SER A 223 4.84 -3.29 9.32
CA SER A 223 3.79 -2.35 9.73
C SER A 223 4.01 -1.84 11.13
N CYS A 224 4.02 -0.52 11.30
CA CYS A 224 3.91 0.14 12.58
C CYS A 224 2.52 0.78 12.69
N GLU A 225 1.78 0.45 13.74
CA GLU A 225 0.42 0.96 13.95
C GLU A 225 0.30 1.63 15.31
N ASP A 226 -0.38 2.75 15.31
CA ASP A 226 -0.76 3.50 16.51
C ASP A 226 -2.20 3.99 16.38
N SER A 227 -2.83 4.37 17.47
CA SER A 227 -4.20 4.89 17.43
C SER A 227 -4.39 6.06 18.39
N ALA A 228 -4.94 7.15 17.88
CA ALA A 228 -5.26 8.33 18.65
C ALA A 228 -6.64 8.89 18.33
N LYS A 229 -7.19 9.72 19.24
CA LYS A 229 -8.47 10.39 19.01
C LYS A 229 -8.31 11.50 17.99
N LEU A 230 -9.19 11.50 16.99
CA LEU A 230 -9.39 12.65 16.11
C LEU A 230 -10.12 13.76 16.92
N LYS A 231 -9.41 14.83 17.26
CA LYS A 231 -9.99 15.92 18.04
C LYS A 231 -11.02 16.68 17.19
N GLY A 232 -12.28 16.67 17.64
CA GLY A 232 -13.36 17.40 16.97
C GLY A 232 -14.01 16.66 15.78
N HIS A 233 -13.61 15.43 15.49
CA HIS A 233 -14.12 14.65 14.38
C HIS A 233 -14.59 13.27 14.82
N ASP A 234 -15.73 12.84 14.31
CA ASP A 234 -16.29 11.49 14.49
C ASP A 234 -16.23 10.64 13.19
N SER A 235 -15.74 11.23 12.10
CA SER A 235 -15.61 10.60 10.77
C SER A 235 -14.41 11.22 10.03
N LEU A 236 -13.77 10.42 9.18
CA LEU A 236 -12.70 10.89 8.31
C LEU A 236 -13.23 11.80 7.17
N THR A 237 -14.54 11.78 6.90
CA THR A 237 -15.14 12.69 5.91
C THR A 237 -15.12 14.15 6.36
N SER A 238 -14.96 14.42 7.65
CA SER A 238 -14.90 15.78 8.22
C SER A 238 -13.48 16.30 8.45
N ILE A 239 -12.45 15.48 8.28
CA ILE A 239 -11.05 15.87 8.43
C ILE A 239 -10.52 16.47 7.12
N THR A 240 -9.76 17.53 7.23
CA THR A 240 -9.05 18.13 6.08
C THR A 240 -7.77 17.34 5.76
N GLY A 241 -7.24 17.50 4.54
CA GLY A 241 -5.95 16.91 4.16
C GLY A 241 -4.81 17.38 5.07
N ASP A 242 -4.80 18.65 5.47
CA ASP A 242 -3.76 19.19 6.36
C ASP A 242 -3.86 18.62 7.79
N GLU A 243 -5.07 18.42 8.31
CA GLU A 243 -5.27 17.74 9.59
C GLU A 243 -4.85 16.27 9.53
N ALA A 244 -5.14 15.57 8.42
CA ALA A 244 -4.71 14.21 8.22
C ALA A 244 -3.17 14.09 8.15
N LYS A 245 -2.50 15.00 7.42
CA LYS A 245 -1.03 15.09 7.39
C LYS A 245 -0.44 15.34 8.78
N ALA A 246 -0.97 16.36 9.48
CA ALA A 246 -0.51 16.69 10.83
C ALA A 246 -0.67 15.50 11.79
N PHE A 247 -1.78 14.74 11.65
CA PHE A 247 -2.05 13.59 12.49
C PHE A 247 -1.09 12.43 12.25
N LEU A 248 -0.65 12.19 11.00
CA LEU A 248 0.39 11.21 10.70
C LEU A 248 1.78 11.70 11.10
N LEU A 249 2.12 12.97 10.89
CA LEU A 249 3.42 13.52 11.27
C LEU A 249 3.72 13.43 12.78
N GLU A 250 2.68 13.40 13.64
CA GLU A 250 2.87 13.29 15.10
C GLU A 250 3.65 12.05 15.53
N THR A 251 3.56 10.94 14.78
CA THR A 251 4.15 9.65 15.13
C THR A 251 4.80 8.95 13.93
N MET A 252 5.19 9.73 12.91
CA MET A 252 5.93 9.17 11.79
C MET A 252 7.21 8.51 12.28
N PRO A 253 7.45 7.23 11.94
CA PRO A 253 8.66 6.52 12.33
C PRO A 253 9.94 7.21 11.84
N ASP A 254 10.98 7.22 12.68
CA ASP A 254 12.27 7.84 12.34
C ASP A 254 12.88 7.23 11.07
N ILE A 255 12.71 5.93 10.85
CA ILE A 255 13.18 5.23 9.65
C ILE A 255 12.45 5.72 8.38
N GLU A 256 11.16 6.02 8.46
CA GLU A 256 10.41 6.59 7.35
C GLU A 256 10.72 8.07 7.16
N ALA A 257 10.77 8.83 8.26
CA ALA A 257 11.10 10.26 8.23
C ALA A 257 12.43 10.54 7.53
N ASN A 258 13.41 9.63 7.70
CA ASN A 258 14.77 9.77 7.15
C ASN A 258 15.08 8.74 6.04
N TRP A 259 14.08 8.17 5.36
CA TRP A 259 14.27 7.09 4.40
C TRP A 259 15.40 7.43 3.41
N ASN A 260 15.29 7.88 2.30
CA ASN A 260 16.35 8.11 1.30
C ASN A 260 17.40 9.14 1.71
N GLN A 261 17.03 10.08 2.57
CA GLN A 261 17.91 11.12 3.14
C GLN A 261 17.25 11.74 4.37
N SER A 262 18.02 12.50 5.15
CA SER A 262 17.50 13.21 6.33
C SER A 262 16.24 14.02 5.98
N GLN A 263 15.17 13.87 6.77
CA GLN A 263 13.88 14.56 6.65
C GLN A 263 13.11 14.28 5.34
N TRP A 264 13.46 13.21 4.60
CA TRP A 264 12.78 12.88 3.34
C TRP A 264 11.28 12.65 3.52
N GLY A 265 10.89 11.79 4.48
CA GLY A 265 9.49 11.47 4.75
C GLY A 265 8.69 12.68 5.22
N ILE A 266 9.30 13.54 6.04
CA ILE A 266 8.69 14.80 6.48
C ILE A 266 8.40 15.70 5.28
N ALA A 267 9.40 15.93 4.43
CA ALA A 267 9.26 16.77 3.24
C ALA A 267 8.27 16.18 2.21
N ALA A 268 8.21 14.86 2.08
CA ALA A 268 7.21 14.18 1.25
C ALA A 268 5.80 14.36 1.85
N MET A 269 5.62 14.19 3.16
CA MET A 269 4.33 14.36 3.84
C MET A 269 3.83 15.80 3.76
N GLU A 270 4.69 16.81 3.79
CA GLU A 270 4.30 18.21 3.60
C GLU A 270 3.66 18.45 2.22
N ARG A 271 4.14 17.74 1.18
CA ARG A 271 3.60 17.82 -0.18
C ARG A 271 2.46 16.84 -0.45
N ALA A 272 2.23 15.89 0.47
CA ALA A 272 1.22 14.86 0.29
C ALA A 272 -0.19 15.46 0.18
N GLU A 273 -1.01 14.78 -0.58
CA GLU A 273 -2.46 14.99 -0.67
C GLU A 273 -3.20 13.79 -0.10
N ALA A 274 -4.45 13.99 0.29
CA ALA A 274 -5.29 12.94 0.83
C ALA A 274 -6.03 12.22 -0.31
N ALA A 275 -5.79 10.92 -0.47
CA ALA A 275 -6.59 10.03 -1.28
C ALA A 275 -7.66 9.37 -0.40
N GLY A 276 -8.87 9.83 -0.50
CA GLY A 276 -9.99 9.40 0.35
C GLY A 276 -10.82 10.56 0.90
N PRO A 277 -11.71 10.28 1.88
CA PRO A 277 -11.92 8.97 2.50
C PRO A 277 -12.57 7.95 1.57
N VAL A 278 -11.94 6.78 1.47
CA VAL A 278 -12.49 5.61 0.79
C VAL A 278 -13.27 4.78 1.80
N ARG A 279 -14.43 4.30 1.41
CA ARG A 279 -15.27 3.47 2.28
C ARG A 279 -15.04 1.99 2.01
N PHE A 280 -14.87 1.24 3.09
CA PHE A 280 -14.83 -0.21 3.07
C PHE A 280 -16.00 -0.76 3.89
N MET A 281 -16.61 -1.82 3.38
CA MET A 281 -17.58 -2.63 4.11
C MET A 281 -16.92 -3.98 4.42
N ARG A 282 -16.63 -4.23 5.69
CA ARG A 282 -15.93 -5.46 6.14
C ARG A 282 -16.92 -6.42 6.77
N ALA A 283 -16.87 -7.68 6.38
CA ALA A 283 -17.60 -8.77 7.03
C ALA A 283 -16.64 -9.92 7.36
N LYS A 284 -16.93 -10.65 8.43
CA LYS A 284 -16.22 -11.87 8.82
C LYS A 284 -17.09 -13.08 8.59
N GLY A 285 -16.46 -14.19 8.20
CA GLY A 285 -17.15 -15.43 7.93
C GLY A 285 -16.25 -16.65 8.09
N LYS A 286 -16.71 -17.79 7.58
CA LYS A 286 -15.95 -19.05 7.53
C LYS A 286 -16.14 -19.72 6.19
N LEU A 287 -15.05 -20.13 5.58
CA LEU A 287 -15.04 -20.85 4.31
C LEU A 287 -13.99 -21.97 4.36
N GLU A 288 -14.39 -23.19 4.00
CA GLU A 288 -13.51 -24.39 3.95
C GLU A 288 -12.69 -24.60 5.25
N GLY A 289 -13.25 -24.19 6.39
CA GLY A 289 -12.60 -24.33 7.71
C GLY A 289 -11.78 -23.09 8.13
N TRP A 290 -11.52 -22.17 7.23
CA TRP A 290 -10.77 -20.94 7.50
C TRP A 290 -11.68 -19.81 7.98
N GLU A 291 -11.21 -19.05 8.97
CA GLU A 291 -11.84 -17.76 9.30
C GLU A 291 -11.44 -16.74 8.23
N ILE A 292 -12.42 -16.20 7.54
CA ILE A 292 -12.20 -15.28 6.43
C ILE A 292 -12.70 -13.88 6.77
N THR A 293 -12.09 -12.89 6.12
CA THR A 293 -12.57 -11.52 6.07
C THR A 293 -12.90 -11.16 4.62
N VAL A 294 -14.08 -10.59 4.38
CA VAL A 294 -14.42 -10.00 3.08
C VAL A 294 -14.46 -8.49 3.22
N GLU A 295 -13.71 -7.79 2.39
CA GLU A 295 -13.75 -6.33 2.28
C GLU A 295 -14.28 -5.92 0.91
N ILE A 296 -15.29 -5.07 0.91
CA ILE A 296 -15.82 -4.42 -0.29
C ILE A 296 -15.39 -2.96 -0.24
N CYS A 297 -14.57 -2.55 -1.18
CA CYS A 297 -14.05 -1.19 -1.32
C CYS A 297 -14.79 -0.49 -2.47
N SER A 298 -15.50 0.59 -2.17
CA SER A 298 -16.04 1.49 -3.20
C SER A 298 -14.94 2.44 -3.67
N LEU A 299 -14.67 2.44 -4.97
CA LEU A 299 -13.66 3.27 -5.60
C LEU A 299 -14.32 4.19 -6.61
N VAL A 300 -14.23 5.50 -6.36
CA VAL A 300 -14.72 6.53 -7.28
C VAL A 300 -13.52 7.20 -7.93
N GLU A 301 -13.38 7.06 -9.25
CA GLU A 301 -12.33 7.76 -9.98
C GLU A 301 -12.62 9.26 -10.01
N LYS A 302 -11.68 10.06 -9.47
CA LYS A 302 -11.79 11.53 -9.32
C LYS A 302 -12.17 12.24 -10.62
N ASN A 303 -11.69 11.72 -11.76
CA ASN A 303 -11.84 12.38 -13.06
C ASN A 303 -13.00 11.84 -13.93
N LYS A 304 -13.53 10.65 -13.61
CA LYS A 304 -14.57 10.01 -14.42
C LYS A 304 -15.93 9.97 -13.73
N GLY A 305 -15.95 10.03 -12.40
CA GLY A 305 -17.17 9.90 -11.61
C GLY A 305 -17.79 8.50 -11.68
N GLU A 306 -17.10 7.54 -12.28
CA GLU A 306 -17.53 6.15 -12.36
C GLU A 306 -17.19 5.48 -11.03
N GLU A 307 -18.16 4.76 -10.47
CA GLU A 307 -17.98 3.97 -9.26
C GLU A 307 -17.66 2.53 -9.64
N SER A 308 -16.60 1.99 -9.08
CA SER A 308 -16.20 0.59 -9.21
C SER A 308 -15.99 -0.03 -7.84
N TYR A 309 -15.97 -1.36 -7.76
CA TYR A 309 -15.85 -2.07 -6.51
C TYR A 309 -14.71 -3.08 -6.57
N ILE A 310 -13.88 -3.06 -5.54
CA ILE A 310 -12.87 -4.09 -5.29
C ILE A 310 -13.43 -4.96 -4.16
N VAL A 311 -13.56 -6.26 -4.42
CA VAL A 311 -13.96 -7.24 -3.41
C VAL A 311 -12.77 -8.14 -3.13
N GLU A 312 -12.29 -8.09 -1.89
CA GLU A 312 -11.14 -8.88 -1.42
C GLU A 312 -11.61 -9.86 -0.35
N LEU A 313 -11.25 -11.12 -0.51
CA LEU A 313 -11.37 -12.15 0.51
C LEU A 313 -9.98 -12.42 1.06
N SER A 314 -9.82 -12.37 2.39
CA SER A 314 -8.54 -12.67 3.05
C SER A 314 -8.72 -13.62 4.22
N PHE A 315 -7.63 -14.31 4.57
CA PHE A 315 -7.49 -15.07 5.80
C PHE A 315 -6.06 -14.99 6.33
N ASP A 316 -5.92 -15.16 7.63
CA ASP A 316 -4.63 -15.17 8.32
C ASP A 316 -4.19 -16.60 8.59
N ALA A 317 -2.88 -16.85 8.50
CA ALA A 317 -2.25 -18.11 8.87
C ALA A 317 -0.96 -17.87 9.69
N ASP A 318 -0.65 -18.81 10.58
CA ASP A 318 0.47 -18.69 11.51
C ASP A 318 1.82 -19.10 10.88
N ASP A 319 1.79 -19.84 9.76
CA ASP A 319 2.98 -20.29 9.07
C ASP A 319 2.76 -20.44 7.55
N TYR A 320 3.85 -20.63 6.82
CA TYR A 320 3.86 -20.77 5.36
C TYR A 320 3.03 -21.96 4.86
N SER A 321 3.14 -23.12 5.51
CA SER A 321 2.44 -24.33 5.06
C SER A 321 0.93 -24.15 5.19
N ALA A 322 0.47 -23.64 6.35
CA ALA A 322 -0.94 -23.36 6.56
C ALA A 322 -1.47 -22.30 5.57
N ALA A 323 -0.68 -21.25 5.28
CA ALA A 323 -1.03 -20.25 4.28
C ALA A 323 -1.13 -20.84 2.87
N ALA A 324 -0.18 -21.69 2.46
CA ALA A 324 -0.16 -22.36 1.17
C ALA A 324 -1.36 -23.30 1.00
N ASP A 325 -1.62 -24.15 2.00
CA ASP A 325 -2.73 -25.09 1.99
C ASP A 325 -4.08 -24.35 1.93
N GLY A 326 -4.25 -23.35 2.77
CA GLY A 326 -5.49 -22.54 2.79
C GLY A 326 -5.69 -21.77 1.50
N LYS A 327 -4.63 -21.19 0.94
CA LYS A 327 -4.67 -20.51 -0.36
C LYS A 327 -5.12 -21.46 -1.47
N ALA A 328 -4.52 -22.66 -1.55
CA ALA A 328 -4.87 -23.66 -2.57
C ALA A 328 -6.33 -24.09 -2.46
N GLN A 329 -6.81 -24.38 -1.23
CA GLN A 329 -8.20 -24.77 -0.98
C GLN A 329 -9.19 -23.67 -1.36
N LEU A 330 -8.92 -22.42 -0.95
CA LEU A 330 -9.81 -21.30 -1.24
C LEU A 330 -9.80 -20.94 -2.73
N MET A 331 -8.65 -20.98 -3.39
CA MET A 331 -8.56 -20.75 -4.84
C MET A 331 -9.35 -21.79 -5.61
N GLU A 332 -9.21 -23.09 -5.28
CA GLU A 332 -9.98 -24.17 -5.91
C GLU A 332 -11.49 -23.96 -5.72
N TYR A 333 -11.94 -23.63 -4.50
CA TYR A 333 -13.34 -23.35 -4.22
C TYR A 333 -13.87 -22.16 -5.04
N LEU A 334 -13.14 -21.04 -5.04
CA LEU A 334 -13.54 -19.80 -5.71
C LEU A 334 -13.52 -19.94 -7.24
N ASP A 335 -12.61 -20.75 -7.79
CA ASP A 335 -12.53 -21.11 -9.21
C ASP A 335 -13.70 -21.99 -9.63
N GLN A 336 -14.03 -23.01 -8.85
CA GLN A 336 -15.20 -23.86 -9.11
C GLN A 336 -16.52 -23.07 -9.12
N LYS A 337 -16.56 -21.92 -8.41
CA LYS A 337 -17.67 -20.97 -8.42
C LYS A 337 -17.55 -19.88 -9.48
N GLU A 338 -16.45 -19.88 -10.25
CA GLU A 338 -16.15 -18.89 -11.28
C GLU A 338 -16.16 -17.44 -10.78
N ILE A 339 -15.78 -17.19 -9.51
CA ILE A 339 -15.78 -15.86 -8.89
C ILE A 339 -14.38 -15.36 -8.53
N LEU A 340 -13.33 -16.19 -8.65
CA LEU A 340 -11.95 -15.76 -8.44
C LEU A 340 -11.48 -14.87 -9.60
N LEU A 341 -10.81 -13.76 -9.29
CA LEU A 341 -10.02 -13.02 -10.26
C LEU A 341 -8.57 -13.49 -10.17
N HIS A 342 -8.03 -13.94 -11.32
CA HIS A 342 -6.64 -14.44 -11.42
C HIS A 342 -5.67 -13.27 -11.53
N GLU A 343 -5.71 -12.37 -10.53
CA GLU A 343 -4.84 -11.20 -10.43
C GLU A 343 -4.50 -10.90 -8.97
N ASP A 344 -3.36 -10.26 -8.75
CA ASP A 344 -2.96 -9.88 -7.41
C ASP A 344 -3.78 -8.68 -6.87
N SER A 345 -3.96 -8.67 -5.56
CA SER A 345 -4.58 -7.53 -4.88
C SER A 345 -3.67 -6.31 -4.94
N LEU A 346 -4.06 -5.33 -5.74
CA LEU A 346 -3.41 -4.03 -5.87
C LEU A 346 -4.28 -2.92 -5.27
N LYS A 347 -5.05 -3.22 -4.22
CA LYS A 347 -6.05 -2.31 -3.62
C LYS A 347 -5.49 -0.91 -3.36
N THR A 348 -4.34 -0.80 -2.69
CA THR A 348 -3.70 0.51 -2.43
C THR A 348 -3.31 1.21 -3.73
N SER A 349 -2.68 0.52 -4.67
CA SER A 349 -2.30 1.09 -5.96
C SER A 349 -3.53 1.58 -6.74
N LYS A 350 -4.58 0.75 -6.83
CA LYS A 350 -5.84 1.13 -7.50
C LYS A 350 -6.47 2.38 -6.86
N ILE A 351 -6.41 2.51 -5.52
CA ILE A 351 -6.92 3.69 -4.84
C ILE A 351 -6.07 4.93 -5.15
N LEU A 352 -4.75 4.83 -5.07
CA LEU A 352 -3.85 5.94 -5.38
C LEU A 352 -3.95 6.36 -6.85
N ASP A 353 -4.07 5.39 -7.79
CA ASP A 353 -4.24 5.65 -9.22
C ASP A 353 -5.58 6.35 -9.55
N ALA A 354 -6.63 6.09 -8.77
CA ALA A 354 -7.91 6.74 -8.94
C ALA A 354 -7.94 8.19 -8.44
N TRP A 355 -7.03 8.56 -7.52
CA TRP A 355 -6.97 9.89 -6.93
C TRP A 355 -5.89 10.79 -7.55
N PHE A 356 -4.76 10.26 -7.91
CA PHE A 356 -3.59 10.98 -8.46
C PHE A 356 -3.37 10.66 -9.93
#